data_36f076b51a8fc63431b8f4b3604e226a
#
_entry.id   36f076b51a8fc63431b8f4b3604e226a
#
_cell.length_a   1.000
_cell.length_b   1.000
_cell.length_c   1.000
_cell.angle_alpha   90.00
_cell.angle_beta   90.00
_cell.angle_gamma   90.00
#
_symmetry.space_group_name_H-M   'P 1'
#
loop_
_entity.id
_entity.type
_entity.pdbx_description
1 polymer ?
#
loop_
_entity_poly.entity_id
_entity_poly.type
_entity_poly.pdbx_seq_one_letter_code
_entity_poly.pdbx_strand_id
1 'polypeptide(L)'
;MTEGEKTRLIAWSNEMRDVHERLRKALRVAQEAIAAGDPAEPAARDLLLFCHGFCAALTGHHEGEDRELFPAIARSHPELRETIRYLEQDHSMIGHLLGGLQAAVDRAATPEDLGKHLEGIAAIMESHFRFEERKLLSVLDTVRLDADVGDVFGPL
;
A
#
# COMPACT_ATOMS: atom_id res chain seq x y z
N MET A 1 -8.59 23.21 20.81
CA MET A 1 -8.30 21.85 20.31
C MET A 1 -8.43 20.84 21.42
N THR A 2 -9.20 19.78 21.17
CA THR A 2 -9.32 18.67 22.09
C THR A 2 -8.02 17.84 22.09
N GLU A 3 -7.81 17.06 23.12
CA GLU A 3 -6.67 16.15 23.20
C GLU A 3 -6.62 15.17 22.01
N GLY A 4 -7.78 14.69 21.56
CA GLY A 4 -7.90 13.81 20.40
C GLY A 4 -7.48 14.46 19.09
N GLU A 5 -7.77 15.75 18.92
CA GLU A 5 -7.33 16.50 17.74
C GLU A 5 -5.84 16.72 17.70
N LYS A 6 -5.23 17.01 18.87
CA LYS A 6 -3.78 17.13 19.00
C LYS A 6 -3.08 15.82 18.69
N THR A 7 -3.63 14.70 19.15
CA THR A 7 -3.09 13.37 18.92
C THR A 7 -3.17 13.03 17.43
N ARG A 8 -4.27 13.37 16.74
CA ARG A 8 -4.41 13.17 15.29
C ARG A 8 -3.38 13.95 14.49
N LEU A 9 -3.12 15.21 14.86
CA LEU A 9 -2.14 16.06 14.15
C LEU A 9 -0.72 15.52 14.24
N ILE A 10 -0.39 14.83 15.33
CA ILE A 10 0.96 14.31 15.58
C ILE A 10 1.14 12.92 14.94
N ALA A 11 0.05 12.21 14.68
CA ALA A 11 0.07 10.78 14.37
C ALA A 11 0.26 10.44 12.88
N TRP A 12 0.10 11.37 11.94
CA TRP A 12 0.08 11.03 10.51
C TRP A 12 1.37 10.41 10.00
N SER A 13 2.53 10.89 10.43
CA SER A 13 3.80 10.27 10.02
C SER A 13 3.95 8.87 10.60
N ASN A 14 3.55 8.66 11.84
CA ASN A 14 3.56 7.34 12.47
C ASN A 14 2.56 6.40 11.81
N GLU A 15 1.37 6.90 11.46
CA GLU A 15 0.34 6.10 10.78
C GLU A 15 0.81 5.65 9.40
N MET A 16 1.53 6.49 8.66
CA MET A 16 2.11 6.10 7.38
C MET A 16 3.14 4.98 7.56
N ARG A 17 4.05 5.12 8.51
CA ARG A 17 5.03 4.08 8.79
C ARG A 17 4.38 2.76 9.18
N ASP A 18 3.37 2.83 10.04
CA ASP A 18 2.68 1.65 10.54
C ASP A 18 1.95 0.91 9.42
N VAL A 19 1.23 1.63 8.54
CA VAL A 19 0.52 1.00 7.43
C VAL A 19 1.50 0.39 6.43
N HIS A 20 2.61 1.07 6.14
CA HIS A 20 3.66 0.52 5.27
C HIS A 20 4.24 -0.77 5.86
N GLU A 21 4.50 -0.81 7.16
CA GLU A 21 5.00 -2.02 7.83
C GLU A 21 3.99 -3.17 7.77
N ARG A 22 2.71 -2.87 7.97
CA ARG A 22 1.64 -3.87 7.84
C ARG A 22 1.54 -4.40 6.42
N LEU A 23 1.66 -3.54 5.41
CA LEU A 23 1.65 -3.93 4.00
C LEU A 23 2.87 -4.76 3.63
N ARG A 24 4.06 -4.38 4.12
CA ARG A 24 5.28 -5.16 3.94
C ARG A 24 5.13 -6.55 4.55
N LYS A 25 4.55 -6.64 5.74
CA LYS A 25 4.28 -7.92 6.41
C LYS A 25 3.27 -8.75 5.64
N ALA A 26 2.19 -8.15 5.15
CA ALA A 26 1.17 -8.83 4.36
C ALA A 26 1.77 -9.42 3.08
N LEU A 27 2.65 -8.68 2.43
CA LEU A 27 3.36 -9.18 1.25
C LEU A 27 4.26 -10.37 1.59
N ARG A 28 5.01 -10.30 2.68
CA ARG A 28 5.85 -11.42 3.12
C ARG A 28 5.02 -12.67 3.41
N VAL A 29 3.88 -12.50 4.08
CA VAL A 29 2.96 -13.62 4.36
C VAL A 29 2.48 -14.26 3.06
N ALA A 30 2.10 -13.45 2.07
CA ALA A 30 1.68 -13.95 0.76
C ALA A 30 2.82 -14.70 0.06
N GLN A 31 4.03 -14.15 0.09
CA GLN A 31 5.21 -14.79 -0.52
C GLN A 31 5.56 -16.11 0.17
N GLU A 32 5.50 -16.16 1.49
CA GLU A 32 5.76 -17.38 2.27
C GLU A 32 4.71 -18.45 2.00
N ALA A 33 3.44 -18.05 1.90
CA ALA A 33 2.34 -18.97 1.57
C ALA A 33 2.54 -19.60 0.19
N ILE A 34 2.98 -18.81 -0.80
CA ILE A 34 3.26 -19.30 -2.14
C ILE A 34 4.46 -20.25 -2.14
N ALA A 35 5.52 -19.90 -1.42
CA ALA A 35 6.72 -20.73 -1.33
C ALA A 35 6.47 -22.07 -0.63
N ALA A 36 5.52 -22.11 0.32
CA ALA A 36 5.15 -23.32 1.05
C ALA A 36 4.08 -24.15 0.30
N GLY A 37 3.46 -23.59 -0.75
CA GLY A 37 2.37 -24.23 -1.45
C GLY A 37 2.82 -25.42 -2.31
N ASP A 38 2.19 -26.58 -2.06
CA ASP A 38 2.32 -27.75 -2.94
C ASP A 38 1.27 -27.60 -4.05
N PRO A 39 1.67 -27.62 -5.34
CA PRO A 39 0.72 -27.46 -6.45
C PRO A 39 -0.39 -28.53 -6.51
N ALA A 40 -0.27 -29.61 -5.75
CA ALA A 40 -1.25 -30.71 -5.72
C ALA A 40 -2.29 -30.57 -4.60
N GLU A 41 -2.24 -29.54 -3.76
CA GLU A 41 -3.03 -29.44 -2.53
C GLU A 41 -4.04 -28.30 -2.54
N PRO A 42 -5.15 -28.40 -1.75
CA PRO A 42 -6.15 -27.35 -1.61
C PRO A 42 -5.64 -26.07 -0.91
N ALA A 43 -4.37 -25.98 -0.55
CA ALA A 43 -3.69 -24.75 -0.14
C ALA A 43 -3.85 -23.62 -1.16
N ALA A 44 -4.26 -23.91 -2.37
CA ALA A 44 -4.64 -22.91 -3.37
C ALA A 44 -5.70 -21.91 -2.86
N ARG A 45 -6.61 -22.35 -1.97
CA ARG A 45 -7.61 -21.45 -1.38
C ARG A 45 -6.99 -20.39 -0.47
N ASP A 46 -6.02 -20.78 0.36
CA ASP A 46 -5.34 -19.88 1.26
C ASP A 46 -4.45 -18.90 0.46
N LEU A 47 -3.78 -19.40 -0.58
CA LEU A 47 -3.00 -18.57 -1.50
C LEU A 47 -3.86 -17.51 -2.17
N LEU A 48 -5.04 -17.90 -2.67
CA LEU A 48 -5.99 -16.97 -3.27
C LEU A 48 -6.41 -15.91 -2.26
N LEU A 49 -6.72 -16.33 -1.04
CA LEU A 49 -7.17 -15.43 0.01
C LEU A 49 -6.09 -14.42 0.38
N PHE A 50 -4.84 -14.85 0.54
CA PHE A 50 -3.71 -13.96 0.87
C PHE A 50 -3.43 -12.97 -0.26
N CYS A 51 -3.44 -13.43 -1.51
CA CYS A 51 -3.22 -12.55 -2.67
C CYS A 51 -4.35 -11.54 -2.82
N HIS A 52 -5.60 -11.95 -2.70
CA HIS A 52 -6.75 -11.04 -2.75
C HIS A 52 -6.71 -10.03 -1.61
N GLY A 53 -6.43 -10.48 -0.40
CA GLY A 53 -6.33 -9.63 0.79
C GLY A 53 -5.23 -8.58 0.65
N PHE A 54 -4.06 -9.00 0.17
CA PHE A 54 -2.95 -8.08 -0.08
C PHE A 54 -3.30 -7.06 -1.16
N CYS A 55 -3.85 -7.50 -2.30
CA CYS A 55 -4.24 -6.60 -3.38
C CYS A 55 -5.27 -5.57 -2.90
N ALA A 56 -6.28 -6.00 -2.17
CA ALA A 56 -7.31 -5.11 -1.63
C ALA A 56 -6.72 -4.10 -0.65
N ALA A 57 -5.84 -4.54 0.24
CA ALA A 57 -5.23 -3.67 1.25
C ALA A 57 -4.33 -2.61 0.61
N LEU A 58 -3.48 -3.01 -0.33
CA LEU A 58 -2.57 -2.07 -1.01
C LEU A 58 -3.35 -1.09 -1.89
N THR A 59 -4.33 -1.57 -2.62
CA THR A 59 -5.21 -0.71 -3.44
C THR A 59 -5.94 0.30 -2.56
N GLY A 60 -6.53 -0.14 -1.47
CA GLY A 60 -7.23 0.74 -0.53
C GLY A 60 -6.32 1.80 0.08
N HIS A 61 -5.08 1.42 0.40
CA HIS A 61 -4.06 2.35 0.89
C HIS A 61 -3.77 3.45 -0.13
N HIS A 62 -3.51 3.09 -1.37
CA HIS A 62 -3.19 4.06 -2.43
C HIS A 62 -4.39 4.93 -2.80
N GLU A 63 -5.59 4.37 -2.87
CA GLU A 63 -6.82 5.15 -3.14
C GLU A 63 -7.07 6.18 -2.04
N GLY A 64 -6.85 5.83 -0.78
CA GLY A 64 -6.98 6.75 0.33
C GLY A 64 -6.00 7.90 0.24
N GLU A 65 -4.74 7.61 -0.08
CA GLU A 65 -3.73 8.65 -0.28
C GLU A 65 -4.07 9.57 -1.45
N ASP A 66 -4.46 9.02 -2.57
CA ASP A 66 -4.81 9.81 -3.77
C ASP A 66 -6.02 10.71 -3.53
N ARG A 67 -7.00 10.23 -2.78
CA ARG A 67 -8.25 10.95 -2.54
C ARG A 67 -8.14 11.97 -1.41
N GLU A 68 -7.47 11.62 -0.31
CA GLU A 68 -7.49 12.42 0.92
C GLU A 68 -6.14 13.07 1.24
N LEU A 69 -5.07 12.30 1.25
CA LEU A 69 -3.78 12.77 1.76
C LEU A 69 -3.05 13.68 0.76
N PHE A 70 -2.90 13.24 -0.46
CA PHE A 70 -2.14 13.99 -1.47
C PHE A 70 -2.74 15.36 -1.79
N PRO A 71 -4.07 15.50 -1.94
CA PRO A 71 -4.65 16.83 -2.10
C PRO A 71 -4.40 17.74 -0.90
N ALA A 72 -4.44 17.21 0.31
CA ALA A 72 -4.18 17.98 1.53
C ALA A 72 -2.73 18.46 1.57
N ILE A 73 -1.77 17.58 1.21
CA ILE A 73 -0.35 17.96 1.15
C ILE A 73 -0.13 19.01 0.07
N ALA A 74 -0.71 18.85 -1.11
CA ALA A 74 -0.56 19.78 -2.22
C ALA A 74 -1.08 21.19 -1.87
N ARG A 75 -2.14 21.28 -1.08
CA ARG A 75 -2.66 22.57 -0.62
C ARG A 75 -1.74 23.26 0.38
N SER A 76 -1.17 22.50 1.31
CA SER A 76 -0.29 23.02 2.36
C SER A 76 1.14 23.22 1.87
N HIS A 77 1.59 22.41 0.93
CA HIS A 77 2.95 22.38 0.41
C HIS A 77 2.94 22.33 -1.11
N PRO A 78 2.63 23.47 -1.79
CA PRO A 78 2.57 23.49 -3.27
C PRO A 78 3.86 23.06 -3.95
N GLU A 79 5.01 23.20 -3.30
CA GLU A 79 6.31 22.77 -3.79
C GLU A 79 6.43 21.26 -3.95
N LEU A 80 5.53 20.51 -3.32
CA LEU A 80 5.52 19.05 -3.40
C LEU A 80 4.60 18.50 -4.50
N ARG A 81 3.95 19.36 -5.28
CA ARG A 81 3.02 18.92 -6.33
C ARG A 81 3.66 17.97 -7.34
N GLU A 82 4.88 18.23 -7.72
CA GLU A 82 5.60 17.37 -8.67
C GLU A 82 5.92 16.01 -8.03
N THR A 83 6.36 16.02 -6.79
CA THR A 83 6.61 14.79 -6.02
C THR A 83 5.34 13.95 -5.91
N ILE A 84 4.21 14.58 -5.60
CA ILE A 84 2.91 13.91 -5.51
C ILE A 84 2.51 13.30 -6.84
N ARG A 85 2.75 13.99 -7.96
CA ARG A 85 2.46 13.46 -9.29
C ARG A 85 3.26 12.18 -9.56
N TYR A 86 4.53 12.14 -9.18
CA TYR A 86 5.34 10.92 -9.29
C TYR A 86 4.79 9.79 -8.43
N LEU A 87 4.35 10.10 -7.21
CA LEU A 87 3.74 9.10 -6.32
C LEU A 87 2.44 8.54 -6.91
N GLU A 88 1.62 9.39 -7.51
CA GLU A 88 0.39 8.97 -8.18
C GLU A 88 0.69 8.08 -9.40
N GLN A 89 1.74 8.39 -10.14
CA GLN A 89 2.20 7.54 -11.25
C GLN A 89 2.67 6.18 -10.76
N ASP A 90 3.37 6.14 -9.62
CA ASP A 90 3.75 4.88 -8.99
C ASP A 90 2.52 4.06 -8.59
N HIS A 91 1.49 4.73 -8.05
CA HIS A 91 0.23 4.07 -7.71
C HIS A 91 -0.42 3.44 -8.94
N SER A 92 -0.41 4.13 -10.08
CA SER A 92 -0.95 3.59 -11.33
C SER A 92 -0.16 2.37 -11.80
N MET A 93 1.16 2.42 -11.72
CA MET A 93 2.03 1.30 -12.09
C MET A 93 1.80 0.10 -11.17
N ILE A 94 1.76 0.33 -9.87
CA ILE A 94 1.50 -0.72 -8.89
C ILE A 94 0.11 -1.31 -9.12
N GLY A 95 -0.90 -0.49 -9.39
CA GLY A 95 -2.23 -0.94 -9.73
C GLY A 95 -2.25 -1.87 -10.93
N HIS A 96 -1.46 -1.57 -11.97
CA HIS A 96 -1.30 -2.42 -13.14
C HIS A 96 -0.69 -3.78 -12.75
N LEU A 97 0.35 -3.77 -11.91
CA LEU A 97 0.98 -5.01 -11.45
C LEU A 97 0.05 -5.83 -10.57
N LEU A 98 -0.73 -5.19 -9.72
CA LEU A 98 -1.75 -5.87 -8.90
C LEU A 98 -2.82 -6.50 -9.78
N GLY A 99 -3.22 -5.81 -10.85
CA GLY A 99 -4.15 -6.37 -11.85
C GLY A 99 -3.59 -7.63 -12.51
N GLY A 100 -2.31 -7.65 -12.82
CA GLY A 100 -1.62 -8.83 -13.35
C GLY A 100 -1.62 -10.00 -12.36
N LEU A 101 -1.34 -9.71 -11.09
CA LEU A 101 -1.40 -10.73 -10.03
C LEU A 101 -2.82 -11.26 -9.88
N GLN A 102 -3.81 -10.39 -9.86
CA GLN A 102 -5.22 -10.77 -9.73
C GLN A 102 -5.66 -11.67 -10.88
N ALA A 103 -5.28 -11.34 -12.12
CA ALA A 103 -5.56 -12.16 -13.29
C ALA A 103 -4.88 -13.54 -13.20
N ALA A 104 -3.64 -13.58 -12.68
CA ALA A 104 -2.93 -14.83 -12.47
C ALA A 104 -3.62 -15.71 -11.42
N VAL A 105 -4.11 -15.09 -10.34
CA VAL A 105 -4.89 -15.78 -9.31
C VAL A 105 -6.18 -16.35 -9.91
N ASP A 106 -6.89 -15.55 -10.70
CA ASP A 106 -8.18 -15.95 -11.30
C ASP A 106 -8.05 -17.10 -12.29
N ARG A 107 -6.94 -17.20 -13.01
CA ARG A 107 -6.68 -18.31 -13.92
C ARG A 107 -5.98 -19.51 -13.26
N ALA A 108 -5.89 -19.52 -11.94
CA ALA A 108 -5.23 -20.56 -11.16
C ALA A 108 -3.77 -20.83 -11.63
N ALA A 109 -3.01 -19.76 -11.82
CA ALA A 109 -1.60 -19.84 -12.19
C ALA A 109 -0.80 -20.64 -11.16
N THR A 110 0.34 -21.19 -11.60
CA THR A 110 1.19 -21.98 -10.71
C THR A 110 1.77 -21.12 -9.57
N PRO A 111 2.12 -21.72 -8.43
CA PRO A 111 2.81 -20.98 -7.36
C PRO A 111 4.08 -20.28 -7.85
N GLU A 112 4.81 -20.86 -8.79
CA GLU A 112 5.99 -20.26 -9.40
C GLU A 112 5.65 -18.95 -10.12
N ASP A 113 4.58 -18.94 -10.94
CA ASP A 113 4.13 -17.74 -11.65
C ASP A 113 3.61 -16.67 -10.67
N LEU A 114 2.85 -17.06 -9.67
CA LEU A 114 2.36 -16.16 -8.62
C LEU A 114 3.55 -15.53 -7.87
N GLY A 115 4.57 -16.33 -7.56
CA GLY A 115 5.79 -15.85 -6.90
C GLY A 115 6.51 -14.77 -7.72
N LYS A 116 6.57 -14.92 -9.03
CA LYS A 116 7.17 -13.92 -9.93
C LYS A 116 6.40 -12.61 -9.91
N HIS A 117 5.06 -12.66 -9.94
CA HIS A 117 4.24 -11.46 -9.82
C HIS A 117 4.48 -10.75 -8.49
N LEU A 118 4.52 -11.48 -7.39
CA LEU A 118 4.77 -10.90 -6.05
C LEU A 118 6.17 -10.32 -5.93
N GLU A 119 7.17 -10.97 -6.53
CA GLU A 119 8.55 -10.47 -6.51
C GLU A 119 8.66 -9.11 -7.21
N GLY A 120 8.01 -8.96 -8.37
CA GLY A 120 7.97 -7.69 -9.09
C GLY A 120 7.25 -6.61 -8.29
N ILE A 121 6.13 -6.94 -7.68
CA ILE A 121 5.37 -6.03 -6.83
C ILE A 121 6.22 -5.62 -5.62
N ALA A 122 6.91 -6.56 -4.98
CA ALA A 122 7.74 -6.29 -3.81
C ALA A 122 8.83 -5.27 -4.11
N ALA A 123 9.50 -5.39 -5.25
CA ALA A 123 10.56 -4.47 -5.63
C ALA A 123 10.04 -3.04 -5.81
N ILE A 124 8.96 -2.88 -6.54
CA ILE A 124 8.37 -1.56 -6.82
C ILE A 124 7.72 -0.97 -5.56
N MET A 125 6.99 -1.78 -4.81
CA MET A 125 6.34 -1.32 -3.58
C MET A 125 7.37 -0.80 -2.57
N GLU A 126 8.47 -1.52 -2.37
CA GLU A 126 9.51 -1.09 -1.43
C GLU A 126 10.17 0.20 -1.89
N SER A 127 10.50 0.31 -3.16
CA SER A 127 11.06 1.53 -3.74
C SER A 127 10.10 2.71 -3.58
N HIS A 128 8.82 2.50 -3.86
CA HIS A 128 7.77 3.50 -3.71
C HIS A 128 7.61 3.94 -2.25
N PHE A 129 7.53 3.00 -1.31
CA PHE A 129 7.37 3.33 0.11
C PHE A 129 8.57 4.12 0.64
N ARG A 130 9.79 3.74 0.27
CA ARG A 130 10.99 4.47 0.68
C ARG A 130 11.01 5.90 0.13
N PHE A 131 10.63 6.08 -1.12
CA PHE A 131 10.56 7.40 -1.75
C PHE A 131 9.49 8.26 -1.06
N GLU A 132 8.30 7.72 -0.85
CA GLU A 132 7.19 8.40 -0.18
C GLU A 132 7.58 8.81 1.25
N GLU A 133 8.14 7.89 2.03
CA GLU A 133 8.60 8.17 3.39
C GLU A 133 9.66 9.27 3.41
N ARG A 134 10.64 9.18 2.52
CA ARG A 134 11.72 10.18 2.44
C ARG A 134 11.19 11.56 2.09
N LYS A 135 10.19 11.66 1.23
CA LYS A 135 9.66 12.93 0.75
C LYS A 135 8.58 13.52 1.64
N LEU A 136 7.76 12.69 2.27
CA LEU A 136 6.55 13.15 2.93
C LEU A 136 6.58 13.09 4.46
N LEU A 137 7.37 12.23 5.10
CA LEU A 137 7.31 12.08 6.55
C LEU A 137 7.53 13.40 7.30
N SER A 138 8.43 14.23 6.82
CA SER A 138 8.74 15.50 7.48
C SER A 138 7.60 16.52 7.41
N VAL A 139 6.74 16.42 6.41
CA VAL A 139 5.62 17.37 6.22
C VAL A 139 4.29 16.84 6.75
N LEU A 140 4.17 15.53 6.96
CA LEU A 140 2.91 14.91 7.40
C LEU A 140 2.42 15.45 8.73
N ASP A 141 3.33 15.73 9.65
CA ASP A 141 2.97 16.25 10.96
C ASP A 141 2.46 17.71 10.92
N THR A 142 2.66 18.39 9.79
CA THR A 142 2.18 19.77 9.58
C THR A 142 0.86 19.82 8.82
N VAL A 143 0.41 18.71 8.26
CA VAL A 143 -0.81 18.66 7.45
C VAL A 143 -2.02 18.56 8.36
N ARG A 144 -2.99 19.44 8.13
CA ARG A 144 -4.29 19.36 8.79
C ARG A 144 -5.23 18.57 7.91
N LEU A 145 -5.61 17.41 8.41
CA LEU A 145 -6.48 16.49 7.70
C LEU A 145 -7.54 15.99 8.66
N ASP A 146 -8.79 16.36 8.39
CA ASP A 146 -9.94 15.93 9.17
C ASP A 146 -10.59 14.71 8.52
N ALA A 147 -9.92 13.56 8.72
CA ALA A 147 -10.36 12.28 8.17
C ALA A 147 -9.89 11.15 9.09
N ASP A 148 -10.55 10.02 9.02
CA ASP A 148 -10.14 8.82 9.77
C ASP A 148 -8.92 8.16 9.10
N VAL A 149 -8.09 7.51 9.91
CA VAL A 149 -6.90 6.81 9.42
C VAL A 149 -7.24 5.80 8.32
N GLY A 150 -8.35 5.06 8.50
CA GLY A 150 -8.80 4.09 7.49
C GLY A 150 -9.19 4.72 6.16
N ASP A 151 -9.73 5.95 6.18
CA ASP A 151 -10.07 6.66 4.95
C ASP A 151 -8.83 7.16 4.20
N VAL A 152 -7.76 7.46 4.94
CA VAL A 152 -6.52 8.01 4.37
C VAL A 152 -5.57 6.92 3.93
N PHE A 153 -5.42 5.85 4.71
CA PHE A 153 -4.42 4.81 4.47
C PHE A 153 -4.99 3.42 4.18
N GLY A 154 -6.31 3.26 4.15
CA GLY A 154 -6.94 1.99 3.84
C GLY A 154 -7.18 1.11 5.07
N PRO A 155 -7.58 -0.14 4.85
CA PRO A 155 -8.12 -1.00 5.92
C PRO A 155 -7.07 -1.63 6.86
N LEU A 156 -5.78 -1.50 6.62
CA LEU A 156 -4.75 -2.09 7.48
C LEU A 156 -4.24 -1.17 8.57
#